data_cbadeb84185c5e589e2cd6a7b9dfe7b1
#
_entry.id   cbadeb84185c5e589e2cd6a7b9dfe7b1
#
_cell.length_a   1.000
_cell.length_b   1.000
_cell.length_c   1.000
_cell.angle_alpha   90.00
_cell.angle_beta   90.00
_cell.angle_gamma   90.00
#
_symmetry.space_group_name_H-M   'P 1'
#
loop_
_entity.id
_entity.type
_entity.pdbx_description
1 polymer ?
#
loop_
_entity_poly.entity_id
_entity_poly.type
_entity_poly.pdbx_seq_one_letter_code
_entity_poly.pdbx_strand_id
1 'polypeptide(L)'
;MVVTAPYPAEPPHDAPTATGRATALSERLSGFFASRLSITIILVLLVLAGLPVAVWLDLRNLSERALTEQADELSSTIDSIRNYYASNVVGRVLASGEKTHVLPNYAEVPGAIPIPATLSLELGDLINRNNGNTQFRFFSDYPFKNRPPHAFDDFERKALASLRQNPHSRVSEVSGSIFDRRVRLATPIIMAAACVSCHNSHPDSPKHDWQVGDVRGIEEFIISQPIGSHIFAFKYLLIYFAFVTVTGLAFIALQRHQSSLIARFNKELGQANEFLSSLAKKIAKYLPPQLYRGIFAG
;
A
#
# COMPACT_ATOMS: atom_id res chain seq x y z
N MET A 1 -26.90 51.14 -83.74
CA MET A 1 -25.59 50.48 -83.57
C MET A 1 -25.25 50.49 -82.07
N VAL A 2 -25.49 49.38 -81.40
CA VAL A 2 -25.12 49.22 -80.02
C VAL A 2 -23.93 48.28 -80.00
N VAL A 3 -22.75 48.80 -79.58
CA VAL A 3 -21.53 48.04 -79.40
C VAL A 3 -21.52 47.48 -77.98
N THR A 4 -21.68 46.17 -77.85
CA THR A 4 -21.51 45.46 -76.61
C THR A 4 -20.02 45.12 -76.41
N ALA A 5 -19.44 45.65 -75.35
CA ALA A 5 -18.08 45.30 -74.90
C ALA A 5 -18.03 43.88 -74.31
N PRO A 6 -16.94 43.10 -74.49
CA PRO A 6 -16.81 41.78 -73.99
C PRO A 6 -16.50 41.80 -72.50
N TYR A 7 -17.12 40.88 -71.74
CA TYR A 7 -16.93 40.60 -70.32
C TYR A 7 -15.50 40.08 -70.07
N PRO A 8 -14.83 40.50 -68.97
CA PRO A 8 -13.49 39.98 -68.67
C PRO A 8 -13.62 38.53 -68.18
N ALA A 9 -12.76 37.65 -68.66
CA ALA A 9 -12.66 36.25 -68.31
C ALA A 9 -12.20 36.13 -66.85
N GLU A 10 -12.95 35.33 -66.08
CA GLU A 10 -12.65 34.92 -64.68
C GLU A 10 -11.33 34.12 -64.64
N PRO A 11 -10.39 34.40 -63.74
CA PRO A 11 -9.15 33.63 -63.64
C PRO A 11 -9.43 32.19 -63.24
N PRO A 12 -8.67 31.22 -63.71
CA PRO A 12 -8.89 29.83 -63.42
C PRO A 12 -8.69 29.58 -61.91
N HIS A 13 -9.70 28.97 -61.24
CA HIS A 13 -9.58 28.44 -59.93
C HIS A 13 -8.40 27.47 -59.84
N ASP A 14 -7.34 27.85 -59.16
CA ASP A 14 -6.22 26.97 -58.84
C ASP A 14 -6.71 25.77 -58.04
N ALA A 15 -6.97 24.67 -58.71
CA ALA A 15 -7.16 23.38 -58.07
C ALA A 15 -5.86 22.99 -57.34
N PRO A 16 -5.89 22.63 -56.10
CA PRO A 16 -4.70 22.30 -55.34
C PRO A 16 -3.96 21.17 -56.04
N THR A 17 -2.71 21.46 -56.42
CA THR A 17 -1.83 20.55 -57.14
C THR A 17 -1.69 19.23 -56.36
N ALA A 18 -1.70 18.09 -57.06
CA ALA A 18 -1.60 16.74 -56.49
C ALA A 18 -0.41 16.58 -55.52
N THR A 19 0.64 17.36 -55.71
CA THR A 19 1.81 17.47 -54.81
C THR A 19 1.48 18.07 -53.42
N GLY A 20 0.62 19.10 -53.37
CA GLY A 20 0.23 19.69 -52.07
C GLY A 20 -0.68 18.79 -51.23
N ARG A 21 -1.48 17.95 -51.88
CA ARG A 21 -2.32 16.94 -51.17
C ARG A 21 -1.47 15.78 -50.64
N ALA A 22 -0.45 15.33 -51.35
CA ALA A 22 0.45 14.26 -50.95
C ALA A 22 1.32 14.67 -49.74
N THR A 23 1.83 15.91 -49.70
CA THR A 23 2.62 16.44 -48.59
C THR A 23 1.75 16.64 -47.33
N ALA A 24 0.55 17.20 -47.49
CA ALA A 24 -0.38 17.37 -46.35
C ALA A 24 -0.87 16.02 -45.79
N LEU A 25 -1.03 14.99 -46.61
CA LEU A 25 -1.39 13.64 -46.16
C LEU A 25 -0.22 12.97 -45.44
N SER A 26 1.01 13.12 -45.91
CA SER A 26 2.21 12.58 -45.24
C SER A 26 2.47 13.24 -43.90
N GLU A 27 2.26 14.56 -43.78
CA GLU A 27 2.38 15.28 -42.51
C GLU A 27 1.28 14.88 -41.50
N ARG A 28 0.04 14.70 -41.96
CA ARG A 28 -1.05 14.21 -41.09
C ARG A 28 -0.82 12.77 -40.64
N LEU A 29 -0.33 11.90 -41.52
CA LEU A 29 0.01 10.51 -41.17
C LEU A 29 1.21 10.46 -40.22
N SER A 30 2.25 11.25 -40.44
CA SER A 30 3.40 11.29 -39.49
C SER A 30 3.01 11.82 -38.13
N GLY A 31 2.16 12.85 -38.04
CA GLY A 31 1.60 13.35 -36.79
C GLY A 31 0.72 12.34 -36.07
N PHE A 32 -0.11 11.59 -36.82
CA PHE A 32 -0.95 10.54 -36.27
C PHE A 32 -0.14 9.34 -35.73
N PHE A 33 0.90 8.90 -36.43
CA PHE A 33 1.80 7.86 -35.99
C PHE A 33 2.67 8.30 -34.79
N ALA A 34 3.16 9.53 -34.78
CA ALA A 34 3.90 10.10 -33.68
C ALA A 34 3.02 10.24 -32.45
N SER A 35 1.77 10.66 -32.60
CA SER A 35 0.79 10.73 -31.52
C SER A 35 0.47 9.34 -30.93
N ARG A 36 0.25 8.32 -31.77
CA ARG A 36 -0.02 6.95 -31.31
C ARG A 36 1.18 6.33 -30.62
N LEU A 37 2.39 6.54 -31.15
CA LEU A 37 3.61 6.08 -30.48
C LEU A 37 3.77 6.72 -29.10
N SER A 38 3.53 8.03 -29.00
CA SER A 38 3.58 8.75 -27.72
C SER A 38 2.55 8.23 -26.73
N ILE A 39 1.31 7.97 -27.17
CA ILE A 39 0.26 7.38 -26.33
C ILE A 39 0.66 5.99 -25.85
N THR A 40 1.20 5.14 -26.73
CA THR A 40 1.65 3.79 -26.35
C THR A 40 2.78 3.85 -25.32
N ILE A 41 3.76 4.74 -25.50
CA ILE A 41 4.85 4.94 -24.55
C ILE A 41 4.30 5.40 -23.19
N ILE A 42 3.38 6.36 -23.17
CA ILE A 42 2.75 6.85 -21.94
C ILE A 42 1.99 5.73 -21.23
N LEU A 43 1.21 4.94 -21.97
CA LEU A 43 0.47 3.79 -21.39
C LEU A 43 1.41 2.75 -20.80
N VAL A 44 2.49 2.40 -21.50
CA VAL A 44 3.50 1.46 -20.98
C VAL A 44 4.16 2.01 -19.72
N LEU A 45 4.55 3.28 -19.70
CA LEU A 45 5.13 3.92 -18.52
C LEU A 45 4.14 3.99 -17.35
N LEU A 46 2.86 4.23 -17.63
CA LEU A 46 1.81 4.27 -16.62
C LEU A 46 1.59 2.89 -16.00
N VAL A 47 1.59 1.82 -16.79
CA VAL A 47 1.51 0.44 -16.28
C VAL A 47 2.76 0.06 -15.50
N LEU A 48 3.95 0.41 -16.01
CA LEU A 48 5.23 0.13 -15.34
C LEU A 48 5.35 0.85 -13.98
N ALA A 49 4.82 2.06 -13.86
CA ALA A 49 4.84 2.82 -12.62
C ALA A 49 3.62 2.55 -11.73
N GLY A 50 2.43 2.42 -12.33
CA GLY A 50 1.17 2.28 -11.61
C GLY A 50 1.02 0.94 -10.90
N LEU A 51 1.44 -0.15 -11.54
CA LEU A 51 1.36 -1.49 -10.94
C LEU A 51 2.21 -1.63 -9.67
N PRO A 52 3.50 -1.22 -9.64
CA PRO A 52 4.29 -1.22 -8.39
C PRO A 52 3.64 -0.40 -7.27
N VAL A 53 3.10 0.76 -7.60
CA VAL A 53 2.43 1.62 -6.61
C VAL A 53 1.18 0.95 -6.05
N ALA A 54 0.34 0.35 -6.91
CA ALA A 54 -0.86 -0.35 -6.49
C ALA A 54 -0.54 -1.55 -5.58
N VAL A 55 0.41 -2.40 -6.00
CA VAL A 55 0.87 -3.55 -5.20
C VAL A 55 1.46 -3.09 -3.87
N TRP A 56 2.23 -1.99 -3.87
CA TRP A 56 2.80 -1.45 -2.64
C TRP A 56 1.71 -0.96 -1.67
N LEU A 57 0.66 -0.29 -2.17
CA LEU A 57 -0.48 0.15 -1.36
C LEU A 57 -1.24 -1.04 -0.77
N ASP A 58 -1.48 -2.09 -1.56
CA ASP A 58 -2.17 -3.30 -1.09
C ASP A 58 -1.35 -4.05 -0.04
N LEU A 59 -0.04 -4.22 -0.25
CA LEU A 59 0.85 -4.85 0.72
C LEU A 59 0.92 -4.05 2.03
N ARG A 60 0.89 -2.73 1.94
CA ARG A 60 0.84 -1.87 3.11
C ARG A 60 -0.41 -2.12 3.93
N ASN A 61 -1.58 -2.09 3.30
CA ASN A 61 -2.86 -2.30 3.97
C ASN A 61 -2.97 -3.71 4.57
N LEU A 62 -2.50 -4.72 3.83
CA LEU A 62 -2.49 -6.11 4.29
C LEU A 62 -1.57 -6.29 5.51
N SER A 63 -0.39 -5.69 5.50
CA SER A 63 0.54 -5.73 6.63
C SER A 63 -0.05 -5.08 7.88
N GLU A 64 -0.69 -3.91 7.77
CA GLU A 64 -1.34 -3.25 8.90
C GLU A 64 -2.45 -4.11 9.51
N ARG A 65 -3.28 -4.72 8.68
CA ARG A 65 -4.35 -5.64 9.14
C ARG A 65 -3.77 -6.87 9.82
N ALA A 66 -2.79 -7.53 9.19
CA ALA A 66 -2.18 -8.73 9.75
C ALA A 66 -1.51 -8.46 11.10
N LEU A 67 -0.82 -7.34 11.27
CA LEU A 67 -0.21 -6.96 12.55
C LEU A 67 -1.26 -6.67 13.63
N THR A 68 -2.36 -6.02 13.26
CA THR A 68 -3.46 -5.75 14.19
C THR A 68 -4.16 -7.05 14.61
N GLU A 69 -4.43 -7.95 13.68
CA GLU A 69 -5.00 -9.27 13.94
C GLU A 69 -4.09 -10.10 14.84
N GLN A 70 -2.79 -10.12 14.58
CA GLN A 70 -1.80 -10.80 15.40
C GLN A 70 -1.76 -10.26 16.84
N ALA A 71 -1.81 -8.94 17.02
CA ALA A 71 -1.86 -8.31 18.34
C ALA A 71 -3.13 -8.70 19.08
N ASP A 72 -4.23 -8.78 18.36
CA ASP A 72 -5.55 -9.12 18.87
C ASP A 72 -5.64 -10.59 19.33
N GLU A 73 -5.12 -11.51 18.53
CA GLU A 73 -5.03 -12.94 18.91
C GLU A 73 -4.15 -13.15 20.14
N LEU A 74 -3.00 -12.46 20.22
CA LEU A 74 -2.12 -12.53 21.38
C LEU A 74 -2.82 -11.98 22.63
N SER A 75 -3.48 -10.83 22.53
CA SER A 75 -4.25 -10.24 23.62
C SER A 75 -5.34 -11.18 24.11
N SER A 76 -6.15 -11.74 23.20
CA SER A 76 -7.21 -12.69 23.52
C SER A 76 -6.67 -13.96 24.18
N THR A 77 -5.52 -14.45 23.73
CA THR A 77 -4.87 -15.63 24.27
C THR A 77 -4.38 -15.39 25.71
N ILE A 78 -3.70 -14.27 25.95
CA ILE A 78 -3.22 -13.92 27.30
C ILE A 78 -4.38 -13.69 28.25
N ASP A 79 -5.42 -13.01 27.80
CA ASP A 79 -6.65 -12.80 28.58
C ASP A 79 -7.31 -14.13 28.98
N SER A 80 -7.37 -15.07 28.04
CA SER A 80 -7.90 -16.42 28.29
C SER A 80 -7.05 -17.19 29.31
N ILE A 81 -5.73 -17.14 29.17
CA ILE A 81 -4.79 -17.77 30.14
C ILE A 81 -4.95 -17.15 31.52
N ARG A 82 -4.99 -15.82 31.60
CA ARG A 82 -5.15 -15.12 32.88
C ARG A 82 -6.48 -15.46 33.57
N ASN A 83 -7.56 -15.45 32.81
CA ASN A 83 -8.89 -15.75 33.33
C ASN A 83 -9.02 -17.23 33.77
N TYR A 84 -8.47 -18.14 32.96
CA TYR A 84 -8.41 -19.56 33.34
C TYR A 84 -7.61 -19.76 34.63
N TYR A 85 -6.42 -19.16 34.71
CA TYR A 85 -5.57 -19.24 35.88
C TYR A 85 -6.25 -18.65 37.13
N ALA A 86 -6.85 -17.46 37.00
CA ALA A 86 -7.55 -16.81 38.09
C ALA A 86 -8.71 -17.67 38.63
N SER A 87 -9.50 -18.25 37.74
CA SER A 87 -10.70 -19.01 38.12
C SER A 87 -10.40 -20.44 38.51
N ASN A 88 -9.59 -21.17 37.75
CA ASN A 88 -9.41 -22.61 37.91
C ASN A 88 -8.20 -22.98 38.76
N VAL A 89 -7.20 -22.12 38.88
CA VAL A 89 -6.04 -22.39 39.72
C VAL A 89 -6.17 -21.61 41.04
N VAL A 90 -6.12 -20.29 40.97
CA VAL A 90 -6.16 -19.42 42.14
C VAL A 90 -7.47 -19.57 42.90
N GLY A 91 -8.60 -19.55 42.20
CA GLY A 91 -9.92 -19.71 42.82
C GLY A 91 -10.07 -21.05 43.58
N ARG A 92 -9.54 -22.15 42.99
CA ARG A 92 -9.56 -23.48 43.68
C ARG A 92 -8.63 -23.55 44.88
N VAL A 93 -7.43 -22.98 44.78
CA VAL A 93 -6.48 -22.92 45.89
C VAL A 93 -7.08 -22.14 47.05
N LEU A 94 -7.65 -20.96 46.78
CA LEU A 94 -8.29 -20.16 47.84
C LEU A 94 -9.51 -20.85 48.44
N ALA A 95 -10.28 -21.60 47.66
CA ALA A 95 -11.46 -22.35 48.15
C ALA A 95 -11.10 -23.60 48.93
N SER A 96 -9.92 -24.20 48.73
CA SER A 96 -9.49 -25.40 49.45
C SER A 96 -9.13 -25.15 50.90
N GLY A 97 -8.84 -23.90 51.30
CA GLY A 97 -8.43 -23.53 52.64
C GLY A 97 -7.08 -24.13 53.09
N GLU A 98 -6.29 -24.64 52.13
CA GLU A 98 -4.99 -25.26 52.38
C GLU A 98 -3.87 -24.23 52.59
N LYS A 99 -2.67 -24.71 52.95
CA LYS A 99 -1.48 -23.89 53.28
C LYS A 99 -0.83 -23.20 52.06
N THR A 100 -1.35 -23.37 50.84
CA THR A 100 -0.82 -22.74 49.66
C THR A 100 -1.20 -21.26 49.65
N HIS A 101 -0.19 -20.40 49.59
CA HIS A 101 -0.37 -18.95 49.53
C HIS A 101 -0.36 -18.42 48.10
N VAL A 102 -1.26 -17.51 47.81
CA VAL A 102 -1.32 -16.79 46.52
C VAL A 102 -0.71 -15.40 46.70
N LEU A 103 0.52 -15.21 46.24
CA LEU A 103 1.33 -14.03 46.59
C LEU A 103 1.94 -13.37 45.37
N PRO A 104 2.14 -12.05 45.35
CA PRO A 104 2.86 -11.36 44.29
C PRO A 104 4.37 -11.72 44.24
N ASN A 105 4.98 -12.01 45.40
CA ASN A 105 6.38 -12.44 45.57
C ASN A 105 6.50 -13.95 45.83
N TYR A 106 5.69 -14.73 45.17
CA TYR A 106 5.56 -16.18 45.37
C TYR A 106 6.89 -16.95 45.27
N ALA A 107 7.81 -16.45 44.44
CA ALA A 107 9.12 -17.09 44.20
C ALA A 107 10.00 -17.10 45.48
N GLU A 108 9.74 -16.22 46.45
CA GLU A 108 10.46 -16.12 47.71
C GLU A 108 9.87 -17.03 48.80
N VAL A 109 8.66 -17.57 48.58
CA VAL A 109 7.91 -18.33 49.57
C VAL A 109 7.70 -19.76 49.06
N PRO A 110 8.33 -20.78 49.65
CA PRO A 110 8.16 -22.17 49.23
C PRO A 110 6.70 -22.60 49.23
N GLY A 111 6.21 -23.17 48.13
CA GLY A 111 4.83 -23.63 47.97
C GLY A 111 3.79 -22.55 47.68
N ALA A 112 4.19 -21.29 47.55
CA ALA A 112 3.32 -20.23 47.07
C ALA A 112 3.15 -20.27 45.56
N ILE A 113 2.03 -19.72 45.07
CA ILE A 113 1.74 -19.51 43.63
C ILE A 113 1.55 -18.03 43.31
N PRO A 114 1.84 -17.58 42.11
CA PRO A 114 1.70 -16.18 41.72
C PRO A 114 0.23 -15.74 41.72
N ILE A 115 -0.01 -14.46 41.98
CA ILE A 115 -1.29 -13.83 41.67
C ILE A 115 -1.42 -13.70 40.13
N PRO A 116 -2.66 -13.62 39.60
CA PRO A 116 -2.87 -13.52 38.13
C PRO A 116 -2.13 -12.37 37.44
N ALA A 117 -1.98 -11.23 38.12
CA ALA A 117 -1.24 -10.08 37.62
C ALA A 117 0.28 -10.36 37.51
N THR A 118 0.86 -11.09 38.48
CA THR A 118 2.28 -11.49 38.43
C THR A 118 2.51 -12.47 37.28
N LEU A 119 1.61 -13.47 37.11
CA LEU A 119 1.66 -14.36 35.93
C LEU A 119 1.66 -13.60 34.60
N SER A 120 0.78 -12.61 34.46
CA SER A 120 0.71 -11.81 33.21
C SER A 120 1.99 -11.02 32.97
N LEU A 121 2.60 -10.47 34.01
CA LEU A 121 3.87 -9.73 33.89
C LEU A 121 5.03 -10.66 33.51
N GLU A 122 5.14 -11.81 34.16
CA GLU A 122 6.19 -12.80 33.85
C GLU A 122 6.03 -13.38 32.46
N LEU A 123 4.79 -13.65 32.02
CA LEU A 123 4.49 -14.06 30.64
C LEU A 123 4.88 -12.97 29.66
N GLY A 124 4.59 -11.71 29.97
CA GLY A 124 5.01 -10.55 29.18
C GLY A 124 6.53 -10.46 29.06
N ASP A 125 7.25 -10.64 30.14
CA ASP A 125 8.71 -10.65 30.13
C ASP A 125 9.28 -11.78 29.27
N LEU A 126 8.65 -12.95 29.28
CA LEU A 126 9.03 -14.07 28.41
C LEU A 126 8.78 -13.75 26.94
N ILE A 127 7.63 -13.15 26.62
CA ILE A 127 7.32 -12.70 25.25
C ILE A 127 8.34 -11.67 24.79
N ASN A 128 8.64 -10.68 25.62
CA ASN A 128 9.59 -9.61 25.30
C ASN A 128 11.01 -10.13 25.07
N ARG A 129 11.43 -11.19 25.77
CA ARG A 129 12.76 -11.81 25.58
C ARG A 129 12.83 -12.69 24.33
N ASN A 130 11.75 -13.41 24.02
CA ASN A 130 11.75 -14.40 22.94
C ASN A 130 11.41 -13.83 21.57
N ASN A 131 10.62 -12.75 21.53
CA ASN A 131 10.14 -12.13 20.30
C ASN A 131 10.66 -10.69 20.19
N GLY A 132 11.79 -10.49 19.50
CA GLY A 132 12.40 -9.17 19.35
C GLY A 132 11.50 -8.11 18.69
N ASN A 133 10.41 -8.53 18.02
CA ASN A 133 9.48 -7.66 17.31
C ASN A 133 8.15 -7.44 18.03
N THR A 134 7.92 -8.14 19.16
CA THR A 134 6.68 -8.04 19.94
C THR A 134 7.02 -7.64 21.36
N GLN A 135 6.39 -6.57 21.84
CA GLN A 135 6.49 -6.16 23.24
C GLN A 135 5.10 -6.23 23.87
N PHE A 136 5.05 -6.79 25.08
CA PHE A 136 3.86 -6.82 25.91
C PHE A 136 4.09 -5.97 27.14
N ARG A 137 3.10 -5.16 27.49
CA ARG A 137 3.08 -4.32 28.68
C ARG A 137 1.75 -4.46 29.40
N PHE A 138 1.80 -4.38 30.70
CA PHE A 138 0.64 -4.46 31.59
C PHE A 138 0.76 -3.37 32.64
N PHE A 139 -0.13 -2.41 32.65
CA PHE A 139 -0.05 -1.28 33.58
C PHE A 139 -1.42 -0.66 33.93
N SER A 140 -1.41 0.12 34.99
CA SER A 140 -2.59 0.79 35.52
C SER A 140 -2.18 2.09 36.18
N ASP A 141 -3.09 3.05 36.22
CA ASP A 141 -2.99 4.30 36.98
C ASP A 141 -3.27 4.12 38.51
N TYR A 142 -3.63 2.91 38.90
CA TYR A 142 -3.78 2.51 40.32
C TYR A 142 -2.77 1.42 40.68
N PRO A 143 -1.44 1.67 40.67
CA PRO A 143 -0.46 0.64 41.04
C PRO A 143 -0.58 0.30 42.56
N PHE A 144 -0.34 -0.98 42.91
CA PHE A 144 -0.17 -1.34 44.29
C PHE A 144 1.07 -0.63 44.86
N LYS A 145 1.10 -0.41 46.19
CA LYS A 145 2.18 0.31 46.88
C LYS A 145 3.58 -0.25 46.66
N ASN A 146 3.69 -1.53 46.40
CA ASN A 146 4.94 -2.24 46.13
C ASN A 146 5.37 -2.20 44.65
N ARG A 147 4.64 -1.48 43.78
CA ARG A 147 4.98 -1.35 42.36
C ARG A 147 5.28 0.08 42.00
N PRO A 148 6.32 0.34 41.16
CA PRO A 148 6.60 1.67 40.69
C PRO A 148 5.43 2.18 39.83
N PRO A 149 5.09 3.46 39.92
CA PRO A 149 4.10 4.07 39.03
C PRO A 149 4.61 4.08 37.59
N HIS A 150 3.72 3.80 36.64
CA HIS A 150 4.01 3.87 35.22
C HIS A 150 3.74 5.30 34.70
N ALA A 151 4.70 5.88 33.98
CA ALA A 151 4.53 7.17 33.29
C ALA A 151 3.82 6.94 31.97
N PHE A 152 2.52 7.25 31.91
CA PHE A 152 1.71 7.09 30.69
C PHE A 152 2.13 8.05 29.58
N ASP A 153 2.27 7.54 28.38
CA ASP A 153 2.38 8.35 27.19
C ASP A 153 1.00 8.82 26.68
N ASP A 154 0.98 9.58 25.58
CA ASP A 154 -0.27 10.16 25.05
C ASP A 154 -1.24 9.10 24.54
N PHE A 155 -0.73 8.04 23.88
CA PHE A 155 -1.54 6.93 23.43
C PHE A 155 -2.15 6.18 24.60
N GLU A 156 -1.35 5.80 25.59
CA GLU A 156 -1.77 5.05 26.76
C GLU A 156 -2.83 5.80 27.57
N ARG A 157 -2.67 7.13 27.77
CA ARG A 157 -3.68 7.97 28.43
C ARG A 157 -5.00 8.00 27.69
N LYS A 158 -4.95 8.20 26.36
CA LYS A 158 -6.15 8.22 25.51
C LYS A 158 -6.82 6.85 25.47
N ALA A 159 -6.04 5.78 25.35
CA ALA A 159 -6.53 4.42 25.34
C ALA A 159 -7.25 4.08 26.65
N LEU A 160 -6.63 4.35 27.80
CA LEU A 160 -7.24 4.08 29.11
C LEU A 160 -8.55 4.86 29.29
N ALA A 161 -8.58 6.14 28.90
CA ALA A 161 -9.79 6.95 28.99
C ALA A 161 -10.91 6.43 28.07
N SER A 162 -10.60 6.04 26.85
CA SER A 162 -11.55 5.46 25.90
C SER A 162 -12.09 4.12 26.35
N LEU A 163 -11.22 3.23 26.85
CA LEU A 163 -11.59 1.89 27.30
C LEU A 163 -12.43 1.92 28.58
N ARG A 164 -12.27 2.93 29.45
CA ARG A 164 -13.16 3.14 30.59
C ARG A 164 -14.57 3.57 30.18
N GLN A 165 -14.70 4.31 29.07
CA GLN A 165 -16.02 4.64 28.54
C GLN A 165 -16.67 3.47 27.81
N ASN A 166 -15.86 2.64 27.15
CA ASN A 166 -16.32 1.46 26.44
C ASN A 166 -15.43 0.23 26.71
N PRO A 167 -15.70 -0.52 27.81
CA PRO A 167 -14.88 -1.66 28.22
C PRO A 167 -14.82 -2.84 27.25
N HIS A 168 -15.66 -2.87 26.23
CA HIS A 168 -15.65 -3.92 25.20
C HIS A 168 -14.96 -3.51 23.91
N SER A 169 -14.40 -2.30 23.88
CA SER A 169 -13.66 -1.79 22.71
C SER A 169 -12.16 -2.12 22.81
N ARG A 170 -11.46 -1.83 21.74
CA ARG A 170 -10.00 -1.88 21.62
C ARG A 170 -9.52 -0.58 21.02
N VAL A 171 -8.33 -0.15 21.38
CA VAL A 171 -7.72 1.07 20.84
C VAL A 171 -6.42 0.68 20.16
N SER A 172 -6.28 1.02 18.89
CA SER A 172 -5.05 0.75 18.15
C SER A 172 -4.50 2.03 17.53
N GLU A 173 -3.19 2.08 17.41
CA GLU A 173 -2.44 3.13 16.72
C GLU A 173 -1.40 2.50 15.79
N VAL A 174 -1.35 2.99 14.57
CA VAL A 174 -0.33 2.59 13.59
C VAL A 174 0.62 3.75 13.41
N SER A 175 1.89 3.53 13.67
CA SER A 175 2.95 4.54 13.58
C SER A 175 4.18 4.00 12.85
N GLY A 176 5.19 4.85 12.67
CA GLY A 176 6.44 4.50 12.03
C GLY A 176 6.49 4.79 10.53
N SER A 177 7.66 4.50 9.94
CA SER A 177 7.92 4.71 8.52
C SER A 177 7.42 3.54 7.68
N ILE A 178 7.55 3.66 6.34
CA ILE A 178 7.23 2.59 5.38
C ILE A 178 8.08 1.33 5.59
N PHE A 179 9.28 1.50 6.15
CA PHE A 179 10.26 0.42 6.34
C PHE A 179 10.28 -0.13 7.78
N ASP A 180 9.65 0.58 8.73
CA ASP A 180 9.57 0.20 10.14
C ASP A 180 8.18 0.55 10.65
N ARG A 181 7.25 -0.35 10.41
CA ARG A 181 5.85 -0.21 10.83
C ARG A 181 5.71 -0.71 12.25
N ARG A 182 5.02 0.06 13.08
CA ARG A 182 4.71 -0.27 14.45
C ARG A 182 3.21 -0.16 14.68
N VAL A 183 2.62 -1.24 15.18
CA VAL A 183 1.23 -1.27 15.63
C VAL A 183 1.23 -1.36 17.14
N ARG A 184 0.50 -0.47 17.79
CA ARG A 184 0.20 -0.52 19.22
C ARG A 184 -1.27 -0.88 19.36
N LEU A 185 -1.56 -1.89 20.19
CA LEU A 185 -2.92 -2.31 20.52
C LEU A 185 -3.08 -2.26 22.03
N ALA A 186 -4.05 -1.51 22.51
CA ALA A 186 -4.44 -1.46 23.92
C ALA A 186 -5.79 -2.14 24.12
N THR A 187 -5.86 -3.06 25.08
CA THR A 187 -7.07 -3.76 25.49
C THR A 187 -7.33 -3.58 26.99
N PRO A 188 -8.58 -3.57 27.44
CA PRO A 188 -8.92 -3.31 28.83
C PRO A 188 -8.68 -4.55 29.70
N ILE A 189 -8.19 -4.33 30.90
CA ILE A 189 -8.18 -5.33 31.97
C ILE A 189 -9.43 -5.15 32.81
N ILE A 190 -10.38 -6.04 32.62
CA ILE A 190 -11.70 -5.96 33.28
C ILE A 190 -11.69 -6.68 34.59
N MET A 191 -12.25 -6.06 35.63
CA MET A 191 -12.39 -6.60 36.96
C MET A 191 -13.48 -7.69 37.01
N ALA A 192 -13.06 -8.95 37.16
CA ALA A 192 -13.97 -10.05 37.47
C ALA A 192 -14.28 -10.09 38.98
N ALA A 193 -15.28 -10.85 39.38
CA ALA A 193 -15.70 -10.96 40.80
C ALA A 193 -14.55 -11.35 41.73
N ALA A 194 -13.71 -12.31 41.35
CA ALA A 194 -12.53 -12.70 42.12
C ALA A 194 -11.50 -11.57 42.25
N CYS A 195 -11.33 -10.76 41.21
CA CYS A 195 -10.44 -9.59 41.19
C CYS A 195 -10.96 -8.51 42.15
N VAL A 196 -12.26 -8.20 42.08
CA VAL A 196 -12.91 -7.21 42.94
C VAL A 196 -12.78 -7.59 44.42
N SER A 197 -13.05 -8.84 44.78
CA SER A 197 -12.93 -9.33 46.18
C SER A 197 -11.53 -9.09 46.73
N CYS A 198 -10.49 -9.49 46.00
CA CYS A 198 -9.11 -9.33 46.45
C CYS A 198 -8.69 -7.84 46.47
N HIS A 199 -8.97 -7.08 45.39
CA HIS A 199 -8.56 -5.68 45.32
C HIS A 199 -9.24 -4.78 46.36
N ASN A 200 -10.49 -5.04 46.71
CA ASN A 200 -11.22 -4.25 47.72
C ASN A 200 -10.85 -4.59 49.15
N SER A 201 -10.34 -5.81 49.43
CA SER A 201 -9.94 -6.23 50.76
C SER A 201 -8.44 -6.09 51.05
N HIS A 202 -7.58 -6.01 50.01
CA HIS A 202 -6.14 -5.99 50.20
C HIS A 202 -5.64 -4.63 50.73
N PRO A 203 -4.85 -4.60 51.85
CA PRO A 203 -4.46 -3.35 52.52
C PRO A 203 -3.57 -2.43 51.68
N ASP A 204 -2.82 -2.99 50.71
CA ASP A 204 -1.96 -2.22 49.80
C ASP A 204 -2.65 -1.82 48.51
N SER A 205 -3.94 -2.12 48.37
CA SER A 205 -4.70 -1.66 47.19
C SER A 205 -4.89 -0.13 47.25
N PRO A 206 -4.64 0.59 46.16
CA PRO A 206 -4.83 2.03 46.13
C PRO A 206 -6.30 2.46 46.01
N LYS A 207 -7.21 1.50 45.73
CA LYS A 207 -8.66 1.72 45.53
C LYS A 207 -9.42 0.49 46.06
N HIS A 208 -10.46 0.71 46.85
CA HIS A 208 -11.21 -0.34 47.56
C HIS A 208 -12.71 -0.40 47.20
N ASP A 209 -13.11 0.33 46.16
CA ASP A 209 -14.50 0.41 45.68
C ASP A 209 -14.66 -0.05 44.23
N TRP A 210 -13.85 -1.03 43.84
CA TRP A 210 -13.95 -1.65 42.51
C TRP A 210 -15.25 -2.44 42.38
N GLN A 211 -15.82 -2.36 41.14
CA GLN A 211 -17.00 -3.13 40.76
C GLN A 211 -16.63 -4.12 39.64
N VAL A 212 -17.46 -5.17 39.51
CA VAL A 212 -17.34 -6.12 38.40
C VAL A 212 -17.63 -5.38 37.11
N GLY A 213 -16.73 -5.50 36.12
CA GLY A 213 -16.82 -4.78 34.86
C GLY A 213 -15.98 -3.52 34.81
N ASP A 214 -15.45 -3.02 35.92
CA ASP A 214 -14.54 -1.85 35.90
C ASP A 214 -13.25 -2.15 35.12
N VAL A 215 -12.74 -1.15 34.43
CA VAL A 215 -11.43 -1.22 33.75
C VAL A 215 -10.33 -0.87 34.76
N ARG A 216 -9.59 -1.88 35.20
CA ARG A 216 -8.50 -1.79 36.18
C ARG A 216 -7.24 -1.15 35.61
N GLY A 217 -6.97 -1.42 34.34
CA GLY A 217 -5.78 -0.99 33.62
C GLY A 217 -5.88 -1.41 32.17
N ILE A 218 -4.76 -1.37 31.50
CA ILE A 218 -4.65 -1.80 30.09
C ILE A 218 -3.51 -2.78 29.91
N GLU A 219 -3.71 -3.69 28.96
CA GLU A 219 -2.67 -4.48 28.33
C GLU A 219 -2.32 -3.80 27.01
N GLU A 220 -1.05 -3.66 26.74
CA GLU A 220 -0.56 -3.10 25.50
C GLU A 220 0.34 -4.10 24.79
N PHE A 221 0.02 -4.33 23.52
CA PHE A 221 0.87 -5.03 22.57
C PHE A 221 1.48 -4.04 21.61
N ILE A 222 2.80 -4.08 21.47
CA ILE A 222 3.53 -3.31 20.47
C ILE A 222 4.18 -4.30 19.53
N ILE A 223 3.72 -4.34 18.26
CA ILE A 223 4.29 -5.21 17.24
C ILE A 223 4.99 -4.34 16.22
N SER A 224 6.27 -4.59 16.01
CA SER A 224 7.11 -3.88 15.05
C SER A 224 7.48 -4.82 13.91
N GLN A 225 7.26 -4.39 12.67
CA GLN A 225 7.65 -5.16 11.48
C GLN A 225 8.60 -4.32 10.61
N PRO A 226 9.92 -4.57 10.70
CA PRO A 226 10.89 -3.93 9.82
C PRO A 226 10.77 -4.56 8.42
N ILE A 227 9.98 -3.94 7.54
CA ILE A 227 9.81 -4.42 6.14
C ILE A 227 11.15 -4.39 5.39
N GLY A 228 12.05 -3.48 5.75
CA GLY A 228 13.37 -3.35 5.15
C GLY A 228 14.22 -4.62 5.24
N SER A 229 14.09 -5.41 6.30
CA SER A 229 14.82 -6.67 6.47
C SER A 229 14.23 -7.83 5.64
N HIS A 230 13.01 -7.68 5.14
CA HIS A 230 12.26 -8.73 4.45
C HIS A 230 12.00 -8.42 2.98
N ILE A 231 12.67 -7.41 2.39
CA ILE A 231 12.46 -7.03 0.99
C ILE A 231 12.72 -8.22 0.04
N PHE A 232 13.65 -9.12 0.40
CA PHE A 232 13.92 -10.35 -0.36
C PHE A 232 12.85 -11.45 -0.18
N ALA A 233 11.92 -11.29 0.77
CA ALA A 233 10.74 -12.16 0.85
C ALA A 233 9.83 -11.95 -0.38
N PHE A 234 9.90 -10.77 -1.00
CA PHE A 234 9.18 -10.41 -2.22
C PHE A 234 9.96 -10.74 -3.50
N LYS A 235 10.91 -11.69 -3.46
CA LYS A 235 11.79 -12.04 -4.60
C LYS A 235 11.03 -12.31 -5.90
N TYR A 236 9.89 -13.00 -5.85
CA TYR A 236 9.08 -13.28 -7.05
C TYR A 236 8.43 -12.02 -7.61
N LEU A 237 7.99 -11.10 -6.76
CA LEU A 237 7.45 -9.82 -7.16
C LEU A 237 8.54 -8.94 -7.81
N LEU A 238 9.74 -8.91 -7.23
CA LEU A 238 10.89 -8.19 -7.78
C LEU A 238 11.31 -8.77 -9.15
N ILE A 239 11.35 -10.11 -9.29
CA ILE A 239 11.62 -10.79 -10.56
C ILE A 239 10.55 -10.43 -11.60
N TYR A 240 9.28 -10.45 -11.21
CA TYR A 240 8.18 -10.06 -12.08
C TYR A 240 8.32 -8.61 -12.56
N PHE A 241 8.60 -7.66 -11.68
CA PHE A 241 8.81 -6.27 -12.06
C PHE A 241 10.03 -6.08 -12.96
N ALA A 242 11.12 -6.76 -12.68
CA ALA A 242 12.29 -6.75 -13.55
C ALA A 242 11.95 -7.26 -14.96
N PHE A 243 11.22 -8.38 -15.04
CA PHE A 243 10.77 -8.96 -16.31
C PHE A 243 9.85 -8.01 -17.09
N VAL A 244 8.82 -7.44 -16.44
CA VAL A 244 7.89 -6.47 -17.05
C VAL A 244 8.62 -5.21 -17.52
N THR A 245 9.59 -4.73 -16.75
CA THR A 245 10.39 -3.56 -17.10
C THR A 245 11.24 -3.83 -18.34
N VAL A 246 11.96 -4.95 -18.37
CA VAL A 246 12.79 -5.34 -19.53
C VAL A 246 11.93 -5.53 -20.79
N THR A 247 10.80 -6.23 -20.65
CA THR A 247 9.87 -6.46 -21.77
C THR A 247 9.26 -5.14 -22.27
N GLY A 248 8.88 -4.23 -21.38
CA GLY A 248 8.35 -2.92 -21.73
C GLY A 248 9.37 -2.04 -22.44
N LEU A 249 10.62 -2.02 -21.97
CA LEU A 249 11.71 -1.29 -22.63
C LEU A 249 12.04 -1.88 -24.00
N ALA A 250 12.09 -3.20 -24.14
CA ALA A 250 12.28 -3.89 -25.42
C ALA A 250 11.15 -3.54 -26.41
N PHE A 251 9.90 -3.52 -25.95
CA PHE A 251 8.76 -3.13 -26.76
C PHE A 251 8.86 -1.69 -27.25
N ILE A 252 9.23 -0.75 -26.38
CA ILE A 252 9.44 0.66 -26.75
C ILE A 252 10.57 0.79 -27.77
N ALA A 253 11.67 0.08 -27.58
CA ALA A 253 12.80 0.09 -28.52
C ALA A 253 12.40 -0.44 -29.90
N LEU A 254 11.65 -1.55 -29.93
CA LEU A 254 11.15 -2.15 -31.17
C LEU A 254 10.18 -1.20 -31.92
N GLN A 255 9.27 -0.58 -31.20
CA GLN A 255 8.33 0.41 -31.74
C GLN A 255 9.08 1.61 -32.37
N ARG A 256 10.10 2.13 -31.68
CA ARG A 256 10.93 3.23 -32.21
C ARG A 256 11.70 2.81 -33.47
N HIS A 257 12.24 1.59 -33.46
CA HIS A 257 12.95 1.05 -34.62
C HIS A 257 12.01 0.91 -35.82
N GLN A 258 10.82 0.33 -35.65
CA GLN A 258 9.82 0.22 -36.73
C GLN A 258 9.38 1.59 -37.25
N SER A 259 9.12 2.56 -36.36
CA SER A 259 8.75 3.91 -36.76
C SER A 259 9.84 4.59 -37.59
N SER A 260 11.11 4.39 -37.24
CA SER A 260 12.25 4.94 -38.01
C SER A 260 12.40 4.31 -39.40
N LEU A 261 12.14 2.99 -39.50
CA LEU A 261 12.13 2.31 -40.81
C LEU A 261 11.02 2.82 -41.72
N ILE A 262 9.79 2.93 -41.20
CA ILE A 262 8.65 3.46 -41.94
C ILE A 262 8.94 4.89 -42.41
N ALA A 263 9.54 5.74 -41.59
CA ALA A 263 9.91 7.09 -41.97
C ALA A 263 10.96 7.12 -43.09
N ARG A 264 11.93 6.20 -43.10
CA ARG A 264 12.91 6.06 -44.17
C ARG A 264 12.26 5.64 -45.49
N PHE A 265 11.42 4.58 -45.45
CA PHE A 265 10.69 4.13 -46.65
C PHE A 265 9.78 5.21 -47.22
N ASN A 266 9.06 5.96 -46.40
CA ASN A 266 8.21 7.06 -46.82
C ASN A 266 9.02 8.16 -47.53
N LYS A 267 10.22 8.47 -47.02
CA LYS A 267 11.14 9.43 -47.62
C LYS A 267 11.63 8.95 -49.00
N GLU A 268 12.04 7.69 -49.10
CA GLU A 268 12.48 7.09 -50.39
C GLU A 268 11.34 7.05 -51.40
N LEU A 269 10.13 6.67 -50.98
CA LEU A 269 8.93 6.69 -51.82
C LEU A 269 8.61 8.11 -52.30
N GLY A 270 8.73 9.11 -51.43
CA GLY A 270 8.55 10.52 -51.78
C GLY A 270 9.55 10.96 -52.86
N GLN A 271 10.83 10.67 -52.72
CA GLN A 271 11.88 10.99 -53.71
C GLN A 271 11.65 10.28 -55.02
N ALA A 272 11.28 9.00 -55.02
CA ALA A 272 10.96 8.26 -56.23
C ALA A 272 9.75 8.86 -56.96
N ASN A 273 8.71 9.26 -56.22
CA ASN A 273 7.52 9.90 -56.79
C ASN A 273 7.82 11.28 -57.38
N GLU A 274 8.65 12.10 -56.73
CA GLU A 274 9.13 13.37 -57.25
C GLU A 274 9.96 13.17 -58.52
N PHE A 275 10.84 12.15 -58.53
CA PHE A 275 11.63 11.82 -59.73
C PHE A 275 10.71 11.41 -60.88
N LEU A 276 9.76 10.52 -60.69
CA LEU A 276 8.79 10.09 -61.72
C LEU A 276 7.95 11.26 -62.21
N SER A 277 7.50 12.13 -61.32
CA SER A 277 6.76 13.34 -61.68
C SER A 277 7.60 14.30 -62.55
N SER A 278 8.87 14.48 -62.18
CA SER A 278 9.81 15.31 -62.97
C SER A 278 10.08 14.72 -64.33
N LEU A 279 10.23 13.40 -64.42
CA LEU A 279 10.40 12.66 -65.65
C LEU A 279 9.17 12.79 -66.58
N ALA A 280 7.96 12.57 -65.98
CA ALA A 280 6.69 12.74 -66.68
C ALA A 280 6.54 14.17 -67.29
N LYS A 281 6.89 15.19 -66.48
CA LYS A 281 6.89 16.58 -66.94
C LYS A 281 7.88 16.82 -68.10
N LYS A 282 9.09 16.25 -68.05
CA LYS A 282 10.09 16.35 -69.14
C LYS A 282 9.59 15.65 -70.39
N ILE A 283 9.04 14.43 -70.30
CA ILE A 283 8.48 13.68 -71.39
C ILE A 283 7.32 14.45 -72.03
N ALA A 284 6.42 15.02 -71.21
CA ALA A 284 5.30 15.83 -71.69
C ALA A 284 5.73 17.03 -72.57
N LYS A 285 6.91 17.58 -72.27
CA LYS A 285 7.45 18.72 -73.08
C LYS A 285 7.87 18.32 -74.54
N TYR A 286 8.22 17.04 -74.72
CA TYR A 286 8.71 16.57 -76.06
C TYR A 286 7.67 15.72 -76.78
N LEU A 287 6.53 15.35 -76.18
CA LEU A 287 5.44 14.61 -76.80
C LEU A 287 4.44 15.57 -77.48
N PRO A 288 3.98 15.27 -78.71
CA PRO A 288 2.85 15.98 -79.31
C PRO A 288 1.59 15.87 -78.41
N PRO A 289 0.75 16.94 -78.33
CA PRO A 289 -0.41 16.98 -77.43
C PRO A 289 -1.41 15.83 -77.60
N GLN A 290 -1.48 15.26 -78.79
CA GLN A 290 -2.37 14.15 -79.13
C GLN A 290 -1.92 12.82 -78.49
N LEU A 291 -0.62 12.55 -78.44
CA LEU A 291 -0.04 11.35 -77.79
C LEU A 291 -0.01 11.45 -76.31
N TYR A 292 0.19 12.65 -75.73
CA TYR A 292 0.18 12.88 -74.33
C TYR A 292 -1.19 12.54 -73.69
N ARG A 293 -2.29 12.99 -74.39
CA ARG A 293 -3.65 12.67 -73.87
C ARG A 293 -3.97 11.16 -73.93
N GLY A 294 -3.45 10.43 -74.94
CA GLY A 294 -3.69 8.98 -75.02
C GLY A 294 -2.95 8.15 -74.00
N ILE A 295 -1.80 8.62 -73.48
CA ILE A 295 -0.96 7.89 -72.53
C ILE A 295 -1.32 8.22 -71.09
N PHE A 296 -1.73 9.46 -70.80
CA PHE A 296 -1.90 9.94 -69.40
C PHE A 296 -3.34 10.32 -69.03
N ALA A 297 -4.31 10.16 -69.94
CA ALA A 297 -5.74 10.45 -69.74
C ALA A 297 -6.62 9.20 -69.65
N GLY A 298 -6.00 8.03 -69.33
CA GLY A 298 -6.70 6.79 -69.07
C GLY A 298 -7.31 6.72 -67.70
#